data_5fa12992e0a07950d034eb00f3f9700c
#
_entry.id   5fa12992e0a07950d034eb00f3f9700c
#
_cell.length_a   1.000
_cell.length_b   1.000
_cell.length_c   1.000
_cell.angle_alpha   90.00
_cell.angle_beta   90.00
_cell.angle_gamma   90.00
#
_symmetry.space_group_name_H-M   'P 1'
#
loop_
_entity.id
_entity.type
_entity.pdbx_description
1 polymer ?
#
loop_
_entity_poly.entity_id
_entity_poly.type
_entity_poly.pdbx_seq_one_letter_code
_entity_poly.pdbx_strand_id
1 'polypeptide(L)'
;MKKFLTAITAVFAVTLMLAFHIPAKAAAADTLELKSKAAYVADYRSGEVIYSKNEDERLPIASMTKIMLLNLCFDKLDEGEFTLNDDITVSKTASGMGGSQVFLESDKRYKASELLKSIIVASANDASVAMAERLYGSESACVDEMNSKAKEWGLNNTLFSNCTGLPKPTQYSSAKDVSVMLSRLIAHKEYFNYSKIWTDEIDHGDRKTEITNTNKLVRFYEGCDGGKTGYTAESGFCLAGTAQRGNMRLIAVVIKGENSKSRFADVSSAFNYGFEHYTCKSALDSSKELAITVKVEKGVKKNVTMRPETDIYVFAEKNKRGDVSIDFNPAEKIKAPIKAGDKVGELIVYRDGVEIGRTNAISAENISRKTYFDYIRDVASNWTF
;
A
#
# COMPACT_ATOMS: atom_id res chain seq x y z
N MET A 1 -6.54 80.31 25.66
CA MET A 1 -7.35 79.06 25.52
C MET A 1 -6.97 78.15 24.39
N LYS A 2 -6.01 78.45 23.50
CA LYS A 2 -5.61 77.56 22.35
C LYS A 2 -4.39 76.65 22.61
N LYS A 3 -3.75 76.73 23.76
CA LYS A 3 -2.56 75.93 24.10
C LYS A 3 -2.84 74.77 25.08
N PHE A 4 -4.07 74.64 25.58
CA PHE A 4 -4.46 73.55 26.49
C PHE A 4 -5.16 72.36 25.75
N LEU A 5 -5.59 72.56 24.51
CA LEU A 5 -6.32 71.56 23.77
C LEU A 5 -5.39 70.63 22.98
N THR A 6 -4.13 71.02 22.77
CA THR A 6 -3.14 70.22 22.04
C THR A 6 -2.39 69.15 22.90
N ALA A 7 -2.43 69.29 24.22
CA ALA A 7 -1.77 68.40 25.13
C ALA A 7 -2.62 67.12 25.48
N ILE A 8 -3.96 67.23 25.36
CA ILE A 8 -4.89 66.15 25.69
C ILE A 8 -5.01 65.14 24.53
N THR A 9 -4.84 65.58 23.28
CA THR A 9 -4.89 64.71 22.11
C THR A 9 -3.62 63.82 21.91
N ALA A 10 -2.46 64.26 22.43
CA ALA A 10 -1.21 63.49 22.33
C ALA A 10 -1.10 62.41 23.36
N VAL A 11 -1.78 62.52 24.53
CA VAL A 11 -1.78 61.43 25.56
C VAL A 11 -2.74 60.31 25.22
N PHE A 12 -3.82 60.58 24.45
CA PHE A 12 -4.77 59.54 24.03
C PHE A 12 -4.27 58.69 22.86
N ALA A 13 -3.33 59.20 22.05
CA ALA A 13 -2.75 58.43 20.92
C ALA A 13 -1.64 57.45 21.35
N VAL A 14 -0.99 57.70 22.51
CA VAL A 14 0.08 56.79 23.02
C VAL A 14 -0.49 55.64 23.85
N THR A 15 -1.69 55.78 24.43
CA THR A 15 -2.33 54.73 25.21
C THR A 15 -3.07 53.68 24.34
N LEU A 16 -3.28 53.94 23.06
CA LEU A 16 -3.98 52.97 22.15
C LEU A 16 -3.02 52.04 21.38
N MET A 17 -1.69 52.19 21.51
CA MET A 17 -0.69 51.33 20.89
C MET A 17 -0.10 50.25 21.80
N LEU A 18 -0.59 50.10 23.02
CA LEU A 18 -0.10 49.10 24.00
C LEU A 18 -1.08 47.95 24.26
N ALA A 19 -2.07 47.75 23.40
CA ALA A 19 -2.97 46.64 23.52
C ALA A 19 -2.86 45.73 22.29
N PHE A 20 -2.63 44.46 22.57
CA PHE A 20 -2.63 43.27 21.70
C PHE A 20 -1.30 42.90 21.04
N HIS A 21 -0.25 42.70 21.83
CA HIS A 21 0.62 41.56 21.60
C HIS A 21 -0.02 40.36 22.30
N ILE A 22 -1.00 39.74 21.66
CA ILE A 22 -1.32 38.33 21.93
C ILE A 22 -0.11 37.57 21.39
N PRO A 23 0.69 36.90 22.24
CA PRO A 23 1.71 36.02 21.70
C PRO A 23 0.94 35.00 20.86
N ALA A 24 1.20 34.98 19.54
CA ALA A 24 0.77 33.86 18.71
C ALA A 24 1.36 32.63 19.41
N LYS A 25 0.49 31.83 20.05
CA LYS A 25 0.87 30.54 20.60
C LYS A 25 1.44 29.79 19.40
N ALA A 26 2.76 29.69 19.36
CA ALA A 26 3.40 28.84 18.36
C ALA A 26 2.65 27.51 18.43
N ALA A 27 1.96 27.16 17.35
CA ALA A 27 1.33 25.86 17.25
C ALA A 27 2.48 24.89 17.52
N ALA A 28 2.39 24.15 18.64
CA ALA A 28 3.32 23.07 18.90
C ALA A 28 3.29 22.22 17.63
N ALA A 29 4.46 21.98 17.06
CA ALA A 29 4.55 21.08 15.91
C ALA A 29 3.83 19.80 16.32
N ASP A 30 2.77 19.44 15.58
CA ASP A 30 1.96 18.27 15.87
C ASP A 30 2.84 17.06 15.58
N THR A 31 3.51 16.56 16.62
CA THR A 31 4.44 15.43 16.51
C THR A 31 3.66 14.15 16.79
N LEU A 32 3.69 13.22 15.85
CA LEU A 32 3.08 11.92 16.04
C LEU A 32 3.83 11.15 17.15
N GLU A 33 3.14 10.83 18.23
CA GLU A 33 3.65 9.95 19.29
C GLU A 33 2.81 8.69 19.39
N LEU A 34 3.42 7.52 19.15
CA LEU A 34 2.79 6.21 19.28
C LEU A 34 3.30 5.50 20.53
N LYS A 35 2.38 4.88 21.27
CA LYS A 35 2.68 4.20 22.56
C LYS A 35 3.31 2.83 22.37
N SER A 36 3.02 2.16 21.27
CA SER A 36 3.58 0.84 20.93
C SER A 36 5.10 0.85 20.94
N LYS A 37 5.74 -0.28 21.25
CA LYS A 37 7.19 -0.40 21.36
C LYS A 37 7.91 -0.14 20.04
N ALA A 38 7.38 -0.71 18.94
CA ALA A 38 7.87 -0.45 17.59
C ALA A 38 6.71 -0.03 16.69
N ALA A 39 7.02 0.85 15.72
CA ALA A 39 6.04 1.34 14.75
C ALA A 39 6.71 1.70 13.42
N TYR A 40 5.96 1.58 12.33
CA TYR A 40 6.34 2.03 11.00
C TYR A 40 5.12 2.51 10.24
N VAL A 41 5.19 3.70 9.67
CA VAL A 41 4.10 4.32 8.91
C VAL A 41 4.65 4.84 7.60
N ALA A 42 4.06 4.43 6.49
CA ALA A 42 4.52 4.83 5.16
C ALA A 42 3.35 5.02 4.19
N ASP A 43 3.58 5.83 3.16
CA ASP A 43 2.72 5.87 1.97
C ASP A 43 2.98 4.64 1.11
N TYR A 44 1.91 3.94 0.74
CA TYR A 44 1.99 2.71 -0.06
C TYR A 44 2.58 2.92 -1.46
N ARG A 45 2.29 4.05 -2.11
CA ARG A 45 2.63 4.27 -3.52
C ARG A 45 4.05 4.77 -3.71
N SER A 46 4.47 5.71 -2.88
CA SER A 46 5.83 6.27 -2.94
C SER A 46 6.84 5.46 -2.12
N GLY A 47 6.38 4.70 -1.13
CA GLY A 47 7.25 4.05 -0.15
C GLY A 47 7.84 5.02 0.89
N GLU A 48 7.50 6.32 0.82
CA GLU A 48 8.02 7.33 1.74
C GLU A 48 7.56 7.10 3.17
N VAL A 49 8.51 7.19 4.10
CA VAL A 49 8.29 6.97 5.53
C VAL A 49 7.77 8.24 6.19
N ILE A 50 6.62 8.13 6.84
CA ILE A 50 5.98 9.22 7.58
C ILE A 50 6.43 9.21 9.05
N TYR A 51 6.57 8.02 9.63
CA TYR A 51 6.97 7.84 11.01
C TYR A 51 7.63 6.49 11.21
N SER A 52 8.68 6.46 12.01
CA SER A 52 9.29 5.20 12.44
C SER A 52 9.75 5.27 13.91
N LYS A 53 9.68 4.12 14.57
CA LYS A 53 10.12 3.94 15.95
C LYS A 53 10.57 2.49 16.13
N ASN A 54 11.84 2.26 16.45
CA ASN A 54 12.40 0.92 16.62
C ASN A 54 12.05 -0.01 15.45
N GLU A 55 12.07 0.51 14.23
CA GLU A 55 11.48 -0.08 13.02
C GLU A 55 12.10 -1.40 12.61
N ASP A 56 13.38 -1.60 12.93
CA ASP A 56 14.16 -2.81 12.63
C ASP A 56 14.30 -3.75 13.83
N GLU A 57 13.70 -3.42 14.99
CA GLU A 57 13.76 -4.27 16.18
C GLU A 57 13.05 -5.61 15.93
N ARG A 58 13.76 -6.72 16.16
CA ARG A 58 13.23 -8.09 16.04
C ARG A 58 12.31 -8.41 17.20
N LEU A 59 11.01 -8.52 16.92
CA LEU A 59 9.97 -8.73 17.92
C LEU A 59 9.04 -9.87 17.47
N PRO A 60 8.43 -10.61 18.42
CA PRO A 60 7.35 -11.52 18.11
C PRO A 60 6.16 -10.73 17.55
N ILE A 61 5.58 -11.20 16.44
CA ILE A 61 4.50 -10.52 15.72
C ILE A 61 3.16 -11.26 15.78
N ALA A 62 3.13 -12.42 16.46
CA ALA A 62 1.93 -13.26 16.55
C ALA A 62 1.28 -13.49 15.17
N SER A 63 -0.04 -13.45 15.09
CA SER A 63 -0.79 -13.72 13.86
C SER A 63 -0.56 -12.73 12.71
N MET A 64 0.26 -11.67 12.86
CA MET A 64 0.72 -10.92 11.69
C MET A 64 1.62 -11.76 10.77
N THR A 65 2.19 -12.89 11.27
CA THR A 65 2.82 -13.93 10.47
C THR A 65 1.97 -14.39 9.27
N LYS A 66 0.65 -14.43 9.45
CA LYS A 66 -0.29 -14.82 8.40
C LYS A 66 -0.31 -13.88 7.19
N ILE A 67 0.26 -12.67 7.32
CA ILE A 67 0.43 -11.76 6.17
C ILE A 67 1.34 -12.42 5.13
N MET A 68 2.43 -13.09 5.54
CA MET A 68 3.30 -13.82 4.63
C MET A 68 2.58 -15.04 4.03
N LEU A 69 1.89 -15.84 4.84
CA LEU A 69 1.10 -16.97 4.33
C LEU A 69 0.07 -16.51 3.30
N LEU A 70 -0.63 -15.41 3.55
CA LEU A 70 -1.62 -14.87 2.61
C LEU A 70 -0.97 -14.39 1.30
N ASN A 71 0.22 -13.78 1.36
CA ASN A 71 0.97 -13.47 0.13
C ASN A 71 1.20 -14.74 -0.69
N LEU A 72 1.72 -15.80 -0.07
CA LEU A 72 1.94 -17.08 -0.77
C LEU A 72 0.64 -17.67 -1.33
N CYS A 73 -0.48 -17.56 -0.60
CA CYS A 73 -1.77 -18.02 -1.10
C CYS A 73 -2.23 -17.23 -2.33
N PHE A 74 -2.12 -15.91 -2.30
CA PHE A 74 -2.56 -15.08 -3.42
C PHE A 74 -1.60 -15.14 -4.61
N ASP A 75 -0.29 -15.26 -4.40
CA ASP A 75 0.68 -15.54 -5.46
C ASP A 75 0.28 -16.83 -6.22
N LYS A 76 0.01 -17.93 -5.49
CA LYS A 76 -0.41 -19.21 -6.07
C LYS A 76 -1.78 -19.17 -6.75
N LEU A 77 -2.70 -18.34 -6.24
CA LEU A 77 -3.99 -18.07 -6.88
C LEU A 77 -3.80 -17.34 -8.22
N ASP A 78 -2.96 -16.31 -8.25
CA ASP A 78 -2.67 -15.52 -9.44
C ASP A 78 -1.88 -16.36 -10.49
N GLU A 79 -1.03 -17.29 -10.05
CA GLU A 79 -0.36 -18.28 -10.89
C GLU A 79 -1.29 -19.38 -11.44
N GLY A 80 -2.53 -19.48 -10.91
CA GLY A 80 -3.52 -20.47 -11.32
C GLY A 80 -3.27 -21.89 -10.78
N GLU A 81 -2.46 -22.05 -9.73
CA GLU A 81 -2.20 -23.35 -9.11
C GLU A 81 -3.40 -23.90 -8.32
N PHE A 82 -4.33 -23.04 -7.97
CA PHE A 82 -5.64 -23.39 -7.44
C PHE A 82 -6.67 -22.29 -7.77
N THR A 83 -7.95 -22.60 -7.55
CA THR A 83 -9.06 -21.66 -7.71
C THR A 83 -9.78 -21.47 -6.39
N LEU A 84 -10.50 -20.35 -6.25
CA LEU A 84 -11.31 -20.07 -5.05
C LEU A 84 -12.41 -21.12 -4.79
N ASN A 85 -12.79 -21.87 -5.83
CA ASN A 85 -13.81 -22.91 -5.78
C ASN A 85 -13.25 -24.33 -5.50
N ASP A 86 -11.94 -24.48 -5.40
CA ASP A 86 -11.33 -25.77 -5.10
C ASP A 86 -11.74 -26.26 -3.70
N ASP A 87 -12.03 -27.54 -3.61
CA ASP A 87 -12.31 -28.23 -2.36
C ASP A 87 -11.01 -28.66 -1.69
N ILE A 88 -10.72 -28.15 -0.51
CA ILE A 88 -9.54 -28.45 0.27
C ILE A 88 -9.92 -29.37 1.44
N THR A 89 -9.33 -30.55 1.51
CA THR A 89 -9.54 -31.49 2.61
C THR A 89 -8.72 -31.05 3.82
N VAL A 90 -9.37 -30.93 4.97
CA VAL A 90 -8.74 -30.54 6.24
C VAL A 90 -8.12 -31.75 6.90
N SER A 91 -6.83 -31.67 7.23
CA SER A 91 -6.11 -32.73 7.94
C SER A 91 -6.44 -32.75 9.44
N LYS A 92 -6.09 -33.84 10.12
CA LYS A 92 -6.14 -33.93 11.60
C LYS A 92 -5.21 -32.89 12.26
N THR A 93 -4.09 -32.59 11.65
CA THR A 93 -3.17 -31.55 12.13
C THR A 93 -3.83 -30.19 12.07
N ALA A 94 -4.39 -29.82 10.93
CA ALA A 94 -5.06 -28.53 10.73
C ALA A 94 -6.27 -28.39 11.69
N SER A 95 -7.15 -29.36 11.75
CA SER A 95 -8.34 -29.34 12.63
C SER A 95 -7.99 -29.34 14.12
N GLY A 96 -6.85 -29.87 14.51
CA GLY A 96 -6.33 -29.92 15.88
C GLY A 96 -5.61 -28.64 16.34
N MET A 97 -5.53 -27.60 15.48
CA MET A 97 -4.82 -26.36 15.84
C MET A 97 -5.52 -25.61 16.98
N GLY A 98 -4.69 -25.10 17.91
CA GLY A 98 -5.15 -24.25 18.98
C GLY A 98 -5.13 -22.74 18.63
N GLY A 99 -5.59 -21.93 19.57
CA GLY A 99 -5.67 -20.47 19.42
C GLY A 99 -6.90 -20.02 18.63
N SER A 100 -6.75 -18.99 17.79
CA SER A 100 -7.84 -18.55 16.92
C SER A 100 -8.14 -19.59 15.85
N GLN A 101 -9.39 -20.00 15.74
CA GLN A 101 -9.83 -21.04 14.81
C GLN A 101 -11.30 -20.84 14.43
N VAL A 102 -11.72 -21.46 13.35
CA VAL A 102 -13.13 -21.49 12.91
C VAL A 102 -13.73 -22.90 13.09
N PHE A 103 -12.99 -23.79 13.76
CA PHE A 103 -13.39 -25.16 14.12
C PHE A 103 -13.63 -26.05 12.89
N LEU A 104 -12.68 -26.02 11.95
CA LEU A 104 -12.69 -26.92 10.81
C LEU A 104 -12.63 -28.39 11.27
N GLU A 105 -13.36 -29.23 10.57
CA GLU A 105 -13.46 -30.65 10.92
C GLU A 105 -12.51 -31.50 10.06
N SER A 106 -11.81 -32.42 10.70
CA SER A 106 -10.92 -33.38 10.02
C SER A 106 -11.66 -34.17 8.95
N ASP A 107 -10.99 -34.39 7.83
CA ASP A 107 -11.45 -35.13 6.66
C ASP A 107 -12.64 -34.49 5.91
N LYS A 108 -13.20 -33.36 6.40
CA LYS A 108 -14.17 -32.53 5.66
C LYS A 108 -13.46 -31.66 4.62
N ARG A 109 -14.23 -31.26 3.62
CA ARG A 109 -13.78 -30.37 2.55
C ARG A 109 -14.39 -29.00 2.69
N TYR A 110 -13.57 -27.97 2.52
CA TYR A 110 -13.99 -26.57 2.51
C TYR A 110 -13.46 -25.89 1.25
N LYS A 111 -14.20 -24.93 0.72
CA LYS A 111 -13.73 -24.13 -0.41
C LYS A 111 -12.49 -23.31 -0.02
N ALA A 112 -11.56 -23.17 -0.96
CA ALA A 112 -10.39 -22.32 -0.77
C ALA A 112 -10.77 -20.89 -0.36
N SER A 113 -11.86 -20.35 -0.94
CA SER A 113 -12.44 -19.05 -0.57
C SER A 113 -12.84 -18.97 0.91
N GLU A 114 -13.44 -20.05 1.46
CA GLU A 114 -13.85 -20.10 2.86
C GLU A 114 -12.64 -20.15 3.80
N LEU A 115 -11.57 -20.87 3.40
CA LEU A 115 -10.33 -20.92 4.17
C LEU A 115 -9.62 -19.57 4.16
N LEU A 116 -9.49 -18.91 3.00
CA LEU A 116 -8.92 -17.56 2.90
C LEU A 116 -9.72 -16.54 3.73
N LYS A 117 -11.06 -16.59 3.63
CA LYS A 117 -11.96 -15.76 4.47
C LYS A 117 -11.70 -15.99 5.96
N SER A 118 -11.58 -17.24 6.37
CA SER A 118 -11.31 -17.62 7.77
C SER A 118 -9.96 -17.07 8.29
N ILE A 119 -8.91 -17.12 7.46
CA ILE A 119 -7.58 -16.60 7.79
C ILE A 119 -7.61 -15.08 7.94
N ILE A 120 -8.23 -14.39 6.99
CA ILE A 120 -8.23 -12.92 6.91
C ILE A 120 -9.12 -12.32 7.99
N VAL A 121 -10.37 -12.80 8.13
CA VAL A 121 -11.38 -12.24 9.02
C VAL A 121 -11.18 -12.72 10.47
N ALA A 122 -11.19 -14.03 10.69
CA ALA A 122 -11.13 -14.62 12.02
C ALA A 122 -9.70 -14.91 12.52
N SER A 123 -8.69 -14.76 11.66
CA SER A 123 -7.30 -15.12 12.01
C SER A 123 -7.10 -16.62 12.28
N ALA A 124 -7.87 -17.48 11.63
CA ALA A 124 -7.97 -18.90 11.89
C ALA A 124 -6.65 -19.66 11.66
N ASN A 125 -6.19 -20.39 12.69
CA ASN A 125 -4.97 -21.20 12.63
C ASN A 125 -5.21 -22.51 11.88
N ASP A 126 -6.36 -23.15 12.09
CA ASP A 126 -6.80 -24.36 11.40
C ASP A 126 -6.86 -24.14 9.87
N ALA A 127 -7.48 -23.06 9.42
CA ALA A 127 -7.50 -22.68 8.01
C ALA A 127 -6.10 -22.33 7.48
N SER A 128 -5.23 -21.73 8.30
CA SER A 128 -3.86 -21.40 7.91
C SER A 128 -3.04 -22.65 7.61
N VAL A 129 -3.11 -23.65 8.50
CA VAL A 129 -2.40 -24.94 8.30
C VAL A 129 -3.01 -25.70 7.12
N ALA A 130 -4.34 -25.74 6.98
CA ALA A 130 -4.98 -26.39 5.83
C ALA A 130 -4.54 -25.81 4.48
N MET A 131 -4.44 -24.48 4.39
CA MET A 131 -3.91 -23.81 3.17
C MET A 131 -2.41 -24.11 2.95
N ALA A 132 -1.60 -24.08 4.01
CA ALA A 132 -0.18 -24.40 3.94
C ALA A 132 0.05 -25.83 3.44
N GLU A 133 -0.69 -26.81 3.99
CA GLU A 133 -0.63 -28.22 3.55
C GLU A 133 -1.11 -28.40 2.11
N ARG A 134 -2.18 -27.70 1.69
CA ARG A 134 -2.70 -27.75 0.31
C ARG A 134 -1.69 -27.24 -0.70
N LEU A 135 -0.99 -26.16 -0.40
CA LEU A 135 -0.12 -25.50 -1.37
C LEU A 135 1.29 -26.07 -1.38
N TYR A 136 1.78 -26.53 -0.24
CA TYR A 136 3.18 -26.96 -0.09
C TYR A 136 3.34 -28.40 0.42
N GLY A 137 2.23 -29.14 0.64
CA GLY A 137 2.24 -30.51 1.13
C GLY A 137 2.42 -30.64 2.65
N SER A 138 2.97 -29.63 3.33
CA SER A 138 3.10 -29.57 4.79
C SER A 138 3.29 -28.13 5.29
N GLU A 139 2.99 -27.89 6.58
CA GLU A 139 3.31 -26.60 7.22
C GLU A 139 4.82 -26.30 7.15
N SER A 140 5.68 -27.32 7.35
CA SER A 140 7.14 -27.14 7.31
C SER A 140 7.61 -26.63 5.94
N ALA A 141 7.17 -27.26 4.84
CA ALA A 141 7.52 -26.82 3.50
C ALA A 141 7.00 -25.40 3.20
N CYS A 142 5.81 -25.06 3.70
CA CYS A 142 5.29 -23.71 3.60
C CYS A 142 6.16 -22.70 4.37
N VAL A 143 6.64 -23.05 5.56
CA VAL A 143 7.54 -22.19 6.36
C VAL A 143 8.89 -22.00 5.66
N ASP A 144 9.42 -23.03 5.01
CA ASP A 144 10.63 -22.91 4.21
C ASP A 144 10.43 -21.90 3.06
N GLU A 145 9.29 -21.96 2.38
CA GLU A 145 8.96 -20.97 1.34
C GLU A 145 8.72 -19.56 1.91
N MET A 146 8.04 -19.42 3.07
CA MET A 146 7.90 -18.13 3.75
C MET A 146 9.26 -17.50 4.03
N ASN A 147 10.23 -18.28 4.48
CA ASN A 147 11.60 -17.80 4.73
C ASN A 147 12.38 -17.52 3.44
N SER A 148 12.16 -18.29 2.38
CA SER A 148 12.70 -18.02 1.05
C SER A 148 12.21 -16.68 0.52
N LYS A 149 10.90 -16.42 0.58
CA LYS A 149 10.29 -15.15 0.20
C LYS A 149 10.74 -13.98 1.07
N ALA A 150 10.89 -14.19 2.37
CA ALA A 150 11.44 -13.17 3.27
C ALA A 150 12.84 -12.73 2.83
N LYS A 151 13.69 -13.70 2.48
CA LYS A 151 15.03 -13.42 1.96
C LYS A 151 15.00 -12.74 0.60
N GLU A 152 14.16 -13.21 -0.34
CA GLU A 152 13.97 -12.61 -1.67
C GLU A 152 13.55 -11.14 -1.56
N TRP A 153 12.66 -10.82 -0.62
CA TRP A 153 12.15 -9.46 -0.42
C TRP A 153 13.04 -8.59 0.46
N GLY A 154 14.20 -9.09 0.91
CA GLY A 154 15.13 -8.34 1.74
C GLY A 154 14.64 -8.08 3.15
N LEU A 155 13.77 -8.95 3.71
CA LEU A 155 13.25 -8.84 5.07
C LEU A 155 14.30 -9.33 6.06
N ASN A 156 15.32 -8.52 6.31
CA ASN A 156 16.51 -8.91 7.06
C ASN A 156 16.27 -9.14 8.57
N ASN A 157 15.13 -8.69 9.07
CA ASN A 157 14.73 -8.83 10.46
C ASN A 157 13.54 -9.77 10.65
N THR A 158 13.36 -10.74 9.74
CA THR A 158 12.24 -11.68 9.74
C THR A 158 12.72 -13.12 9.67
N LEU A 159 12.15 -13.97 10.53
CA LEU A 159 12.31 -15.42 10.50
C LEU A 159 11.01 -16.08 10.94
N PHE A 160 10.50 -17.01 10.13
CA PHE A 160 9.31 -17.80 10.41
C PHE A 160 9.66 -19.20 10.90
N SER A 161 8.87 -19.71 11.85
CA SER A 161 8.99 -21.07 12.39
C SER A 161 7.65 -21.82 12.39
N ASN A 162 6.57 -21.15 12.01
CA ASN A 162 5.25 -21.68 11.71
C ASN A 162 4.48 -20.69 10.83
N CYS A 163 3.39 -21.13 10.21
CA CYS A 163 2.55 -20.27 9.35
C CYS A 163 1.46 -19.51 10.11
N THR A 164 1.28 -19.78 11.40
CA THR A 164 0.15 -19.28 12.21
C THR A 164 0.49 -18.07 13.08
N GLY A 165 1.75 -17.95 13.50
CA GLY A 165 2.21 -16.96 14.46
C GLY A 165 2.03 -17.39 15.92
N LEU A 166 1.80 -18.68 16.18
CA LEU A 166 1.88 -19.24 17.53
C LEU A 166 3.29 -19.09 18.10
N PRO A 167 3.45 -18.93 19.43
CA PRO A 167 4.75 -18.65 20.02
C PRO A 167 5.81 -19.70 19.67
N LYS A 168 6.94 -19.21 19.18
CA LYS A 168 8.19 -19.96 18.96
C LYS A 168 9.35 -19.02 19.23
N PRO A 169 10.36 -19.42 20.05
CA PRO A 169 11.49 -18.54 20.40
C PRO A 169 12.29 -18.02 19.19
N THR A 170 12.27 -18.78 18.10
CA THR A 170 13.01 -18.46 16.87
C THR A 170 12.21 -17.61 15.87
N GLN A 171 10.94 -17.31 16.15
CA GLN A 171 10.07 -16.57 15.23
C GLN A 171 10.01 -15.09 15.59
N TYR A 172 10.36 -14.23 14.65
CA TYR A 172 10.33 -12.78 14.82
C TYR A 172 10.14 -12.06 13.49
N SER A 173 9.78 -10.78 13.57
CA SER A 173 9.84 -9.83 12.47
C SER A 173 10.07 -8.40 13.03
N SER A 174 10.14 -7.41 12.15
CA SER A 174 10.21 -6.00 12.49
C SER A 174 9.01 -5.22 11.95
N ALA A 175 8.78 -4.01 12.48
CA ALA A 175 7.67 -3.18 12.01
C ALA A 175 7.82 -2.82 10.52
N LYS A 176 9.04 -2.56 10.08
CA LYS A 176 9.38 -2.27 8.69
C LYS A 176 9.16 -3.50 7.80
N ASP A 177 9.65 -4.66 8.17
CA ASP A 177 9.48 -5.88 7.38
C ASP A 177 8.00 -6.27 7.25
N VAL A 178 7.22 -6.14 8.34
CA VAL A 178 5.76 -6.36 8.30
C VAL A 178 5.08 -5.39 7.34
N SER A 179 5.53 -4.13 7.27
CA SER A 179 4.97 -3.15 6.34
C SER A 179 5.22 -3.55 4.88
N VAL A 180 6.40 -4.09 4.58
CA VAL A 180 6.72 -4.63 3.24
C VAL A 180 5.82 -5.82 2.91
N MET A 181 5.65 -6.76 3.85
CA MET A 181 4.75 -7.90 3.64
C MET A 181 3.30 -7.45 3.39
N LEU A 182 2.80 -6.48 4.17
CA LEU A 182 1.44 -5.95 3.97
C LEU A 182 1.33 -5.18 2.65
N SER A 183 2.35 -4.41 2.26
CA SER A 183 2.40 -3.72 0.97
C SER A 183 2.24 -4.68 -0.20
N ARG A 184 2.89 -5.84 -0.17
CA ARG A 184 2.76 -6.87 -1.20
C ARG A 184 1.38 -7.52 -1.18
N LEU A 185 0.85 -7.86 0.00
CA LEU A 185 -0.46 -8.46 0.14
C LEU A 185 -1.58 -7.59 -0.45
N ILE A 186 -1.53 -6.29 -0.23
CA ILE A 186 -2.55 -5.35 -0.74
C ILE A 186 -2.38 -5.01 -2.23
N ALA A 187 -1.35 -5.52 -2.90
CA ALA A 187 -1.25 -5.49 -4.36
C ALA A 187 -2.24 -6.48 -5.01
N HIS A 188 -2.58 -7.57 -4.33
CA HIS A 188 -3.58 -8.53 -4.77
C HIS A 188 -4.99 -7.97 -4.56
N LYS A 189 -5.68 -7.64 -5.66
CA LYS A 189 -7.02 -7.04 -5.59
C LYS A 189 -8.05 -7.95 -4.91
N GLU A 190 -7.91 -9.27 -5.09
CA GLU A 190 -8.80 -10.28 -4.51
C GLU A 190 -8.78 -10.26 -2.97
N TYR A 191 -7.65 -9.90 -2.35
CA TYR A 191 -7.54 -9.75 -0.89
C TYR A 191 -8.63 -8.84 -0.32
N PHE A 192 -8.98 -7.76 -1.01
CA PHE A 192 -9.97 -6.78 -0.53
C PHE A 192 -11.42 -7.28 -0.57
N ASN A 193 -11.69 -8.39 -1.26
CA ASN A 193 -13.00 -9.02 -1.23
C ASN A 193 -13.29 -9.65 0.13
N TYR A 194 -12.23 -10.03 0.87
CA TYR A 194 -12.31 -10.63 2.19
C TYR A 194 -11.99 -9.64 3.33
N SER A 195 -10.97 -8.81 3.15
CA SER A 195 -10.45 -7.97 4.25
C SER A 195 -11.45 -6.93 4.75
N LYS A 196 -12.42 -6.53 3.92
CA LYS A 196 -13.50 -5.58 4.25
C LYS A 196 -14.69 -6.21 4.97
N ILE A 197 -14.77 -7.53 5.03
CA ILE A 197 -15.86 -8.23 5.72
C ILE A 197 -15.76 -7.93 7.21
N TRP A 198 -16.86 -7.46 7.81
CA TRP A 198 -16.95 -7.22 9.25
C TRP A 198 -17.40 -8.48 9.99
N THR A 199 -18.52 -9.07 9.59
CA THR A 199 -19.06 -10.32 10.12
C THR A 199 -19.51 -11.20 8.98
N ASP A 200 -19.31 -12.50 9.12
CA ASP A 200 -19.74 -13.53 8.19
C ASP A 200 -19.85 -14.86 8.94
N GLU A 201 -20.12 -15.94 8.25
CA GLU A 201 -20.19 -17.29 8.81
C GLU A 201 -19.39 -18.30 7.97
N ILE A 202 -18.94 -19.35 8.62
CA ILE A 202 -18.34 -20.54 7.98
C ILE A 202 -19.32 -21.69 8.11
N ASP A 203 -19.73 -22.26 6.99
CA ASP A 203 -20.65 -23.38 6.92
C ASP A 203 -19.90 -24.72 7.02
N HIS A 204 -20.28 -25.54 8.01
CA HIS A 204 -19.73 -26.88 8.20
C HIS A 204 -20.70 -27.97 7.70
N GLY A 205 -21.83 -27.56 7.13
CA GLY A 205 -22.88 -28.45 6.65
C GLY A 205 -23.97 -28.70 7.70
N ASP A 206 -23.60 -29.16 8.87
CA ASP A 206 -24.49 -29.44 10.00
C ASP A 206 -24.56 -28.31 11.03
N ARG A 207 -23.59 -27.40 11.00
CA ARG A 207 -23.50 -26.22 11.86
C ARG A 207 -22.83 -25.05 11.14
N LYS A 208 -22.94 -23.86 11.73
CA LYS A 208 -22.27 -22.65 11.25
C LYS A 208 -21.45 -22.03 12.37
N THR A 209 -20.32 -21.44 12.00
CA THR A 209 -19.47 -20.66 12.90
C THR A 209 -19.49 -19.20 12.48
N GLU A 210 -20.06 -18.33 13.32
CA GLU A 210 -19.97 -16.88 13.10
C GLU A 210 -18.53 -16.40 13.27
N ILE A 211 -18.10 -15.55 12.36
CA ILE A 211 -16.78 -14.92 12.38
C ILE A 211 -16.92 -13.40 12.37
N THR A 212 -16.03 -12.74 13.11
CA THR A 212 -15.94 -11.28 13.14
C THR A 212 -14.52 -10.85 12.88
N ASN A 213 -14.36 -9.79 12.09
CA ASN A 213 -13.04 -9.26 11.74
C ASN A 213 -12.29 -8.83 13.00
N THR A 214 -11.10 -9.41 13.18
CA THR A 214 -10.23 -9.08 14.31
C THR A 214 -9.66 -7.66 14.20
N ASN A 215 -9.61 -7.08 13.00
CA ASN A 215 -9.25 -5.69 12.78
C ASN A 215 -10.50 -4.78 12.87
N LYS A 216 -10.75 -4.24 14.05
CA LYS A 216 -11.89 -3.35 14.28
C LYS A 216 -11.88 -2.07 13.45
N LEU A 217 -10.71 -1.63 12.94
CA LEU A 217 -10.61 -0.42 12.12
C LEU A 217 -11.36 -0.55 10.78
N VAL A 218 -11.51 -1.76 10.25
CA VAL A 218 -12.30 -2.01 9.04
C VAL A 218 -13.75 -1.51 9.19
N ARG A 219 -14.30 -1.56 10.40
CA ARG A 219 -15.65 -1.07 10.69
C ARG A 219 -15.68 0.37 11.18
N PHE A 220 -14.68 0.77 11.99
CA PHE A 220 -14.77 1.99 12.79
C PHE A 220 -13.80 3.09 12.38
N TYR A 221 -12.97 2.88 11.36
CA TYR A 221 -12.07 3.90 10.82
C TYR A 221 -12.33 4.12 9.32
N GLU A 222 -12.73 5.34 8.96
CA GLU A 222 -13.01 5.69 7.57
C GLU A 222 -11.79 5.53 6.66
N GLY A 223 -11.96 4.71 5.63
CA GLY A 223 -10.92 4.38 4.66
C GLY A 223 -10.09 3.15 5.01
N CYS A 224 -10.22 2.58 6.22
CA CYS A 224 -9.54 1.33 6.54
C CYS A 224 -10.23 0.15 5.83
N ASP A 225 -9.48 -0.58 5.03
CA ASP A 225 -10.01 -1.65 4.18
C ASP A 225 -9.24 -2.97 4.32
N GLY A 226 -8.29 -3.06 5.25
CA GLY A 226 -7.55 -4.29 5.47
C GLY A 226 -6.50 -4.21 6.56
N GLY A 227 -5.75 -5.27 6.66
CA GLY A 227 -4.68 -5.44 7.62
C GLY A 227 -4.87 -6.69 8.49
N LYS A 228 -3.97 -6.87 9.47
CA LYS A 228 -3.93 -8.05 10.31
C LYS A 228 -3.56 -7.71 11.74
N THR A 229 -4.33 -8.21 12.70
CA THR A 229 -3.99 -8.15 14.13
C THR A 229 -3.12 -9.31 14.54
N GLY A 230 -2.36 -9.13 15.61
CA GLY A 230 -1.64 -10.19 16.32
C GLY A 230 -1.73 -9.99 17.84
N TYR A 231 -1.74 -11.10 18.58
CA TYR A 231 -1.63 -11.09 20.03
C TYR A 231 -1.10 -12.42 20.55
N THR A 232 -0.11 -12.36 21.38
CA THR A 232 0.30 -13.39 22.35
C THR A 232 0.82 -12.66 23.58
N ALA A 233 1.00 -13.37 24.69
CA ALA A 233 1.58 -12.77 25.91
C ALA A 233 2.96 -12.15 25.63
N GLU A 234 3.76 -12.76 24.74
CA GLU A 234 5.12 -12.32 24.41
C GLU A 234 5.11 -11.14 23.41
N SER A 235 4.26 -11.19 22.38
CA SER A 235 4.18 -10.16 21.35
C SER A 235 3.47 -8.88 21.83
N GLY A 236 2.68 -8.96 22.89
CA GLY A 236 1.71 -7.91 23.19
C GLY A 236 0.69 -7.73 22.08
N PHE A 237 0.06 -6.57 22.00
CA PHE A 237 -0.94 -6.28 20.99
C PHE A 237 -0.31 -5.66 19.75
N CYS A 238 -0.44 -6.33 18.61
CA CYS A 238 0.12 -5.93 17.32
C CYS A 238 -0.98 -5.65 16.31
N LEU A 239 -0.72 -4.73 15.37
CA LEU A 239 -1.60 -4.43 14.25
C LEU A 239 -0.78 -3.91 13.07
N ALA A 240 -0.97 -4.54 11.93
CA ALA A 240 -0.61 -3.98 10.63
C ALA A 240 -1.91 -3.60 9.92
N GLY A 241 -2.11 -2.32 9.63
CA GLY A 241 -3.32 -1.81 9.00
C GLY A 241 -3.03 -1.06 7.70
N THR A 242 -4.02 -1.00 6.81
CA THR A 242 -4.01 -0.14 5.63
C THR A 242 -5.30 0.64 5.53
N ALA A 243 -5.17 1.90 5.10
CA ALA A 243 -6.32 2.77 4.87
C ALA A 243 -6.08 3.62 3.61
N GLN A 244 -7.15 3.88 2.85
CA GLN A 244 -7.10 4.71 1.65
C GLN A 244 -8.11 5.85 1.71
N ARG A 245 -7.65 7.07 1.39
CA ARG A 245 -8.50 8.24 1.15
C ARG A 245 -8.07 8.92 -0.16
N GLY A 246 -8.97 8.93 -1.13
CA GLY A 246 -8.64 9.39 -2.48
C GLY A 246 -7.48 8.59 -3.09
N ASN A 247 -6.46 9.28 -3.57
CA ASN A 247 -5.28 8.64 -4.18
C ASN A 247 -4.21 8.21 -3.16
N MET A 248 -4.34 8.59 -1.90
CA MET A 248 -3.37 8.29 -0.86
C MET A 248 -3.76 7.01 -0.11
N ARG A 249 -2.85 6.06 -0.04
CA ARG A 249 -2.98 4.83 0.75
C ARG A 249 -1.84 4.75 1.75
N LEU A 250 -2.17 4.58 3.01
CA LEU A 250 -1.22 4.43 4.10
C LEU A 250 -1.14 3.00 4.59
N ILE A 251 0.06 2.62 4.99
CA ILE A 251 0.33 1.43 5.78
C ILE A 251 0.83 1.88 7.15
N ALA A 252 0.26 1.33 8.21
CA ALA A 252 0.71 1.59 9.57
C ALA A 252 0.85 0.26 10.32
N VAL A 253 2.03 0.01 10.86
CA VAL A 253 2.37 -1.18 11.63
C VAL A 253 2.76 -0.76 13.04
N VAL A 254 2.15 -1.40 14.04
CA VAL A 254 2.53 -1.25 15.45
C VAL A 254 2.73 -2.62 16.09
N ILE A 255 3.80 -2.75 16.88
CA ILE A 255 4.18 -4.00 17.55
C ILE A 255 4.32 -3.72 19.05
N LYS A 256 3.81 -4.65 19.86
CA LYS A 256 3.92 -4.64 21.31
C LYS A 256 3.26 -3.41 21.95
N GLY A 257 2.01 -3.15 21.56
CA GLY A 257 1.10 -2.26 22.28
C GLY A 257 0.68 -2.88 23.61
N GLU A 258 0.37 -2.04 24.61
CA GLU A 258 0.04 -2.48 25.97
C GLU A 258 -1.28 -3.27 26.05
N ASN A 259 -2.26 -2.87 25.24
CA ASN A 259 -3.59 -3.47 25.25
C ASN A 259 -4.28 -3.35 23.87
N SER A 260 -5.42 -4.05 23.72
CA SER A 260 -6.16 -4.05 22.46
C SER A 260 -6.60 -2.63 22.02
N LYS A 261 -6.99 -1.77 22.98
CA LYS A 261 -7.43 -0.41 22.66
C LYS A 261 -6.27 0.47 22.17
N SER A 262 -5.09 0.33 22.80
CA SER A 262 -3.91 1.14 22.45
C SER A 262 -3.41 0.86 21.02
N ARG A 263 -3.36 -0.40 20.55
CA ARG A 263 -2.93 -0.70 19.18
C ARG A 263 -3.84 -0.08 18.13
N PHE A 264 -5.18 -0.08 18.36
CA PHE A 264 -6.11 0.58 17.44
C PHE A 264 -6.00 2.09 17.50
N ALA A 265 -5.79 2.66 18.69
CA ALA A 265 -5.57 4.10 18.85
C ALA A 265 -4.29 4.55 18.15
N ASP A 266 -3.19 3.82 18.32
CA ASP A 266 -1.91 4.13 17.68
C ASP A 266 -2.04 4.14 16.15
N VAL A 267 -2.63 3.09 15.56
CA VAL A 267 -2.81 3.00 14.09
C VAL A 267 -3.78 4.09 13.59
N SER A 268 -4.87 4.38 14.33
CA SER A 268 -5.78 5.48 13.97
C SER A 268 -5.07 6.84 14.01
N SER A 269 -4.26 7.09 15.04
CA SER A 269 -3.46 8.32 15.15
C SER A 269 -2.45 8.43 14.01
N ALA A 270 -1.78 7.32 13.64
CA ALA A 270 -0.86 7.27 12.52
C ALA A 270 -1.56 7.61 11.19
N PHE A 271 -2.73 7.03 10.93
CA PHE A 271 -3.52 7.33 9.74
C PHE A 271 -4.02 8.79 9.73
N ASN A 272 -4.55 9.28 10.85
CA ASN A 272 -4.99 10.67 10.94
C ASN A 272 -3.85 11.63 10.65
N TYR A 273 -2.70 11.43 11.29
CA TYR A 273 -1.50 12.24 11.06
C TYR A 273 -1.08 12.21 9.59
N GLY A 274 -0.98 11.03 9.00
CA GLY A 274 -0.59 10.90 7.60
C GLY A 274 -1.58 11.60 6.66
N PHE A 275 -2.89 11.35 6.80
CA PHE A 275 -3.90 11.99 5.95
C PHE A 275 -4.07 13.49 6.21
N GLU A 276 -3.78 13.98 7.41
CA GLU A 276 -3.85 15.41 7.73
C GLU A 276 -2.67 16.18 7.17
N HIS A 277 -1.45 15.66 7.32
CA HIS A 277 -0.23 16.40 7.01
C HIS A 277 0.29 16.17 5.59
N TYR A 278 -0.06 15.05 4.96
CA TYR A 278 0.51 14.65 3.66
C TYR A 278 -0.54 14.53 2.56
N THR A 279 -0.06 14.55 1.34
CA THR A 279 -0.85 14.33 0.12
C THR A 279 -0.05 13.47 -0.86
N CYS A 280 -0.75 12.66 -1.64
CA CYS A 280 -0.19 11.88 -2.73
C CYS A 280 -0.91 12.28 -4.01
N LYS A 281 -0.20 12.91 -4.96
CA LYS A 281 -0.75 13.36 -6.24
C LYS A 281 -0.11 12.59 -7.38
N SER A 282 -0.89 12.24 -8.40
CA SER A 282 -0.36 11.66 -9.62
C SER A 282 0.41 12.74 -10.38
N ALA A 283 1.69 12.49 -10.66
CA ALA A 283 2.49 13.27 -11.59
C ALA A 283 2.35 12.71 -13.01
N LEU A 284 2.37 11.38 -13.16
CA LEU A 284 2.14 10.67 -14.40
C LEU A 284 1.06 9.61 -14.17
N ASP A 285 0.09 9.54 -15.07
CA ASP A 285 -1.04 8.62 -15.06
C ASP A 285 -0.97 7.76 -16.33
N SER A 286 -0.69 6.48 -16.18
CA SER A 286 -0.51 5.53 -17.28
C SER A 286 -1.77 5.31 -18.13
N SER A 287 -2.94 5.71 -17.63
CA SER A 287 -4.20 5.67 -18.37
C SER A 287 -4.41 6.89 -19.27
N LYS A 288 -3.58 7.94 -19.16
CA LYS A 288 -3.77 9.21 -19.86
C LYS A 288 -2.67 9.46 -20.88
N GLU A 289 -3.09 9.94 -22.06
CA GLU A 289 -2.17 10.46 -23.06
C GLU A 289 -1.57 11.80 -22.62
N LEU A 290 -0.32 12.00 -22.96
CA LEU A 290 0.38 13.25 -22.71
C LEU A 290 0.19 14.22 -23.89
N ALA A 291 0.14 15.52 -23.60
CA ALA A 291 0.09 16.56 -24.63
C ALA A 291 1.42 16.72 -25.40
N ILE A 292 2.32 15.75 -25.29
CA ILE A 292 3.63 15.72 -25.93
C ILE A 292 3.56 14.71 -27.07
N THR A 293 4.12 15.10 -28.24
CA THR A 293 4.22 14.21 -29.40
C THR A 293 5.65 14.04 -29.83
N VAL A 294 5.96 12.87 -30.42
CA VAL A 294 7.28 12.55 -30.91
C VAL A 294 7.25 12.31 -32.42
N LYS A 295 8.27 12.80 -33.13
CA LYS A 295 8.39 12.64 -34.56
C LYS A 295 8.67 11.19 -34.95
N VAL A 296 7.93 10.69 -35.93
CA VAL A 296 8.05 9.34 -36.47
C VAL A 296 8.58 9.37 -37.88
N GLU A 297 9.71 8.69 -38.09
CA GLU A 297 10.27 8.55 -39.46
C GLU A 297 9.49 7.47 -40.23
N LYS A 298 9.24 7.75 -41.51
CA LYS A 298 8.63 6.83 -42.48
C LYS A 298 7.22 6.35 -42.09
N GLY A 299 6.53 7.04 -41.16
CA GLY A 299 5.17 6.75 -40.73
C GLY A 299 4.14 7.47 -41.60
N VAL A 300 2.91 6.87 -41.70
CA VAL A 300 1.76 7.53 -42.32
C VAL A 300 1.34 8.77 -41.53
N LYS A 301 1.57 8.78 -40.23
CA LYS A 301 1.51 9.96 -39.35
C LYS A 301 2.93 10.45 -39.06
N LYS A 302 3.12 11.79 -39.06
CA LYS A 302 4.41 12.41 -38.76
C LYS A 302 4.80 12.39 -37.29
N ASN A 303 3.81 12.35 -36.40
CA ASN A 303 3.99 12.36 -34.97
C ASN A 303 3.15 11.24 -34.34
N VAL A 304 3.56 10.79 -33.17
CA VAL A 304 2.83 9.83 -32.32
C VAL A 304 2.57 10.46 -30.96
N THR A 305 1.36 10.27 -30.43
CA THR A 305 1.03 10.56 -29.05
C THR A 305 1.59 9.46 -28.14
N MET A 306 1.93 9.83 -26.91
CA MET A 306 2.50 8.90 -25.94
C MET A 306 1.74 8.94 -24.61
N ARG A 307 1.92 7.90 -23.84
CA ARG A 307 1.49 7.84 -22.45
C ARG A 307 2.60 7.24 -21.56
N PRO A 308 2.59 7.47 -20.27
CA PRO A 308 3.49 6.77 -19.37
C PRO A 308 3.17 5.25 -19.36
N GLU A 309 4.18 4.41 -19.25
CA GLU A 309 3.97 2.97 -19.08
C GLU A 309 3.45 2.63 -17.68
N THR A 310 3.96 3.34 -16.66
CA THR A 310 3.57 3.18 -15.25
C THR A 310 3.22 4.53 -14.62
N ASP A 311 2.39 4.48 -13.58
CA ASP A 311 2.06 5.66 -12.79
C ASP A 311 3.28 6.11 -11.97
N ILE A 312 3.43 7.43 -11.83
CA ILE A 312 4.36 8.03 -10.87
C ILE A 312 3.59 8.99 -9.98
N TYR A 313 3.78 8.86 -8.66
CA TYR A 313 3.11 9.67 -7.66
C TYR A 313 4.11 10.56 -6.92
N VAL A 314 3.68 11.78 -6.62
CA VAL A 314 4.41 12.73 -5.76
C VAL A 314 3.77 12.71 -4.40
N PHE A 315 4.50 12.19 -3.43
CA PHE A 315 4.16 12.29 -2.03
C PHE A 315 4.77 13.56 -1.44
N ALA A 316 4.01 14.35 -0.70
CA ALA A 316 4.48 15.62 -0.14
C ALA A 316 3.71 16.02 1.11
N GLU A 317 4.35 16.76 2.00
CA GLU A 317 3.65 17.50 3.04
C GLU A 317 2.75 18.57 2.42
N LYS A 318 1.50 18.68 2.89
CA LYS A 318 0.49 19.62 2.34
C LYS A 318 0.93 21.08 2.39
N ASN A 319 1.72 21.44 3.40
CA ASN A 319 2.18 22.81 3.62
C ASN A 319 3.51 23.13 2.94
N LYS A 320 4.20 22.15 2.38
CA LYS A 320 5.43 22.35 1.62
C LYS A 320 5.11 22.37 0.13
N ARG A 321 5.24 23.57 -0.48
CA ARG A 321 5.24 23.68 -1.94
C ARG A 321 6.57 23.14 -2.44
N GLY A 322 6.56 22.07 -3.23
CA GLY A 322 7.70 21.61 -3.98
C GLY A 322 7.42 21.80 -5.47
N ASP A 323 8.43 22.18 -6.22
CA ASP A 323 8.34 22.26 -7.68
C ASP A 323 8.42 20.84 -8.25
N VAL A 324 7.41 20.47 -9.04
CA VAL A 324 7.39 19.20 -9.76
C VAL A 324 7.62 19.46 -11.22
N SER A 325 8.67 18.88 -11.80
CA SER A 325 8.94 18.93 -13.23
C SER A 325 9.00 17.53 -13.82
N ILE A 326 8.68 17.44 -15.11
CA ILE A 326 8.71 16.20 -15.88
C ILE A 326 9.59 16.44 -17.08
N ASP A 327 10.67 15.69 -17.18
CA ASP A 327 11.54 15.69 -18.34
C ASP A 327 11.21 14.52 -19.24
N PHE A 328 11.25 14.78 -20.55
CA PHE A 328 11.06 13.75 -21.55
C PHE A 328 12.34 13.57 -22.37
N ASN A 329 12.88 12.37 -22.35
CA ASN A 329 14.03 11.96 -23.15
C ASN A 329 13.54 11.08 -24.32
N PRO A 330 13.44 11.61 -25.56
CA PRO A 330 13.00 10.82 -26.70
C PRO A 330 14.03 9.74 -27.05
N ALA A 331 13.55 8.61 -27.57
CA ALA A 331 14.44 7.62 -28.18
C ALA A 331 15.14 8.21 -29.41
N GLU A 332 16.39 7.84 -29.65
CA GLU A 332 17.23 8.43 -30.74
C GLU A 332 16.58 8.36 -32.12
N LYS A 333 15.86 7.29 -32.42
CA LYS A 333 15.21 7.08 -33.74
C LYS A 333 13.91 6.31 -33.55
N ILE A 334 12.81 6.96 -33.86
CA ILE A 334 11.48 6.36 -33.87
C ILE A 334 11.02 6.18 -35.30
N LYS A 335 11.00 4.93 -35.77
CA LYS A 335 10.67 4.56 -37.16
C LYS A 335 9.40 3.70 -37.20
N ALA A 336 8.51 4.01 -38.14
CA ALA A 336 7.38 3.15 -38.44
C ALA A 336 7.80 1.81 -39.10
N PRO A 337 7.06 0.68 -38.86
CA PRO A 337 5.82 0.66 -38.11
C PRO A 337 6.03 0.75 -36.59
N ILE A 338 5.07 1.35 -35.85
CA ILE A 338 5.03 1.45 -34.41
C ILE A 338 3.73 0.82 -33.95
N LYS A 339 3.78 0.06 -32.88
CA LYS A 339 2.59 -0.49 -32.21
C LYS A 339 2.28 0.29 -30.93
N ALA A 340 1.02 0.35 -30.56
CA ALA A 340 0.63 0.83 -29.25
C ALA A 340 1.36 0.00 -28.16
N GLY A 341 1.99 0.68 -27.20
CA GLY A 341 2.86 0.05 -26.19
C GLY A 341 4.36 0.05 -26.53
N ASP A 342 4.76 0.32 -27.77
CA ASP A 342 6.19 0.41 -28.09
C ASP A 342 6.84 1.61 -27.40
N LYS A 343 8.05 1.42 -26.85
CA LYS A 343 8.82 2.48 -26.18
C LYS A 343 9.23 3.55 -27.20
N VAL A 344 8.88 4.81 -26.90
CA VAL A 344 9.21 5.99 -27.72
C VAL A 344 10.13 6.99 -27.00
N GLY A 345 10.44 6.72 -25.74
CA GLY A 345 11.32 7.54 -24.91
C GLY A 345 11.25 7.16 -23.45
N GLU A 346 11.70 8.08 -22.62
CA GLU A 346 11.69 7.96 -21.17
C GLU A 346 11.15 9.24 -20.53
N LEU A 347 10.33 9.10 -19.51
CA LEU A 347 9.80 10.19 -18.68
C LEU A 347 10.46 10.14 -17.32
N ILE A 348 11.00 11.26 -16.85
CA ILE A 348 11.66 11.39 -15.56
C ILE A 348 10.94 12.46 -14.78
N VAL A 349 10.51 12.13 -13.56
CA VAL A 349 9.83 13.08 -12.67
C VAL A 349 10.80 13.54 -11.60
N TYR A 350 10.90 14.85 -11.45
CA TYR A 350 11.71 15.49 -10.43
C TYR A 350 10.81 16.23 -9.43
N ARG A 351 11.25 16.27 -8.18
CA ARG A 351 10.72 17.15 -7.15
C ARG A 351 11.86 17.93 -6.54
N ASP A 352 11.74 19.25 -6.57
CA ASP A 352 12.78 20.18 -6.09
C ASP A 352 14.17 19.88 -6.69
N GLY A 353 14.19 19.47 -7.97
CA GLY A 353 15.41 19.10 -8.70
C GLY A 353 15.95 17.69 -8.41
N VAL A 354 15.31 16.93 -7.51
CA VAL A 354 15.69 15.55 -7.20
C VAL A 354 14.77 14.60 -7.96
N GLU A 355 15.37 13.63 -8.67
CA GLU A 355 14.61 12.57 -9.33
C GLU A 355 13.87 11.72 -8.31
N ILE A 356 12.53 11.61 -8.49
CA ILE A 356 11.65 10.79 -7.63
C ILE A 356 11.11 9.54 -8.35
N GLY A 357 11.27 9.47 -9.66
CA GLY A 357 10.87 8.29 -10.42
C GLY A 357 11.05 8.48 -11.92
N ARG A 358 11.11 7.35 -12.64
CA ARG A 358 11.15 7.29 -14.09
C ARG A 358 10.29 6.16 -14.63
N THR A 359 9.77 6.36 -15.82
CA THR A 359 8.99 5.36 -16.56
C THR A 359 9.25 5.48 -18.05
N ASN A 360 8.97 4.41 -18.81
CA ASN A 360 9.00 4.52 -20.25
C ASN A 360 7.84 5.40 -20.74
N ALA A 361 8.12 6.21 -21.77
CA ALA A 361 7.09 6.78 -22.62
C ALA A 361 6.77 5.76 -23.71
N ILE A 362 5.52 5.31 -23.79
CA ILE A 362 5.07 4.32 -24.76
C ILE A 362 4.07 4.93 -25.73
N SER A 363 4.06 4.43 -26.98
CA SER A 363 3.12 4.86 -28.00
C SER A 363 1.67 4.60 -27.57
N ALA A 364 0.81 5.58 -27.68
CA ALA A 364 -0.63 5.43 -27.39
C ALA A 364 -1.39 4.82 -28.58
N GLU A 365 -0.79 4.80 -29.79
CA GLU A 365 -1.45 4.38 -31.02
C GLU A 365 -0.54 3.55 -31.94
N ASN A 366 -1.14 2.89 -32.92
CA ASN A 366 -0.41 2.20 -33.99
C ASN A 366 -0.13 3.15 -35.16
N ILE A 367 1.10 3.16 -35.67
CA ILE A 367 1.45 3.92 -36.88
C ILE A 367 2.06 2.98 -37.91
N SER A 368 1.38 2.84 -39.04
CA SER A 368 1.86 2.05 -40.18
C SER A 368 2.99 2.78 -40.92
N ARG A 369 3.85 2.01 -41.56
CA ARG A 369 4.89 2.54 -42.45
C ARG A 369 4.24 3.05 -43.73
N LYS A 370 4.75 4.19 -44.26
CA LYS A 370 4.34 4.71 -45.57
C LYS A 370 4.66 3.72 -46.67
N THR A 371 3.69 3.54 -47.55
CA THR A 371 3.82 2.82 -48.80
C THR A 371 4.42 3.74 -49.89
N TYR A 372 4.80 3.17 -51.01
CA TYR A 372 5.26 3.97 -52.17
C TYR A 372 4.20 5.00 -52.62
N PHE A 373 2.93 4.64 -52.62
CA PHE A 373 1.83 5.54 -53.00
C PHE A 373 1.65 6.70 -51.98
N ASP A 374 1.92 6.48 -50.71
CA ASP A 374 1.87 7.53 -49.69
C ASP A 374 2.95 8.60 -49.95
N TYR A 375 4.16 8.18 -50.36
CA TYR A 375 5.23 9.11 -50.72
C TYR A 375 4.89 9.92 -51.98
N ILE A 376 4.30 9.30 -53.02
CA ILE A 376 3.82 10.02 -54.21
C ILE A 376 2.77 11.06 -53.84
N ARG A 377 1.83 10.70 -52.98
CA ARG A 377 0.78 11.63 -52.52
C ARG A 377 1.38 12.80 -51.75
N ASP A 378 2.35 12.57 -50.89
CA ASP A 378 3.03 13.63 -50.16
C ASP A 378 3.74 14.62 -51.09
N VAL A 379 4.41 14.11 -52.13
CA VAL A 379 5.07 14.97 -53.14
C VAL A 379 4.02 15.77 -53.88
N ALA A 380 2.93 15.13 -54.35
CA ALA A 380 1.87 15.82 -55.08
C ALA A 380 1.15 16.89 -54.25
N SER A 381 0.94 16.63 -52.95
CA SER A 381 0.30 17.61 -52.04
C SER A 381 1.18 18.83 -51.72
N ASN A 382 2.53 18.67 -51.83
CA ASN A 382 3.46 19.77 -51.62
C ASN A 382 3.71 20.56 -52.92
N TRP A 383 3.20 20.13 -54.10
CA TRP A 383 3.34 20.79 -55.37
C TRP A 383 2.09 21.65 -55.75
N THR A 384 1.02 21.62 -54.96
CA THR A 384 -0.10 22.55 -55.15
C THR A 384 0.29 23.90 -54.59
N PHE A 385 0.53 24.85 -55.48
CA PHE A 385 0.78 26.28 -55.24
C PHE A 385 -0.41 26.96 -54.53
#